data_3e3f3639d54c60fc5e95b080cdc58986
#
_entry.id   3e3f3639d54c60fc5e95b080cdc58986
#
_cell.length_a   1.000
_cell.length_b   1.000
_cell.length_c   1.000
_cell.angle_alpha   90.00
_cell.angle_beta   90.00
_cell.angle_gamma   90.00
#
_symmetry.space_group_name_H-M   'P 1'
#
loop_
_entity.id
_entity.type
_entity.pdbx_description
1 polymer ?
#
loop_
_entity_poly.entity_id
_entity_poly.type
_entity_poly.pdbx_seq_one_letter_code
_entity_poly.pdbx_strand_id
1 'polypeptide(L)'
;MRSHPLAPPVVLIVEDEMLLRMRAVDMVEDAGYNSVEAVDADEAVAILESRSDIALLFTDIQMQGSMDGLGLAHTVHKRWPPIKIILVSGQLKRSNIEIPACSRFFGKPLEPKEMIAEMRDLIGHA
;
A
#
# COMPACT_ATOMS: atom_id res chain seq x y z
N MET A 1 24.74 -20.65 -5.23
CA MET A 1 24.15 -19.70 -4.77
C MET A 1 23.63 -18.79 -5.76
N ARG A 2 22.70 -18.10 -5.44
CA ARG A 2 22.16 -17.26 -6.32
C ARG A 2 23.09 -16.23 -6.66
N SER A 3 23.24 -15.95 -7.81
CA SER A 3 24.29 -15.03 -8.20
C SER A 3 23.77 -13.66 -8.59
N HIS A 4 22.49 -13.47 -8.69
CA HIS A 4 21.96 -12.17 -9.08
C HIS A 4 21.07 -11.61 -7.97
N PRO A 5 20.97 -10.29 -7.87
CA PRO A 5 20.11 -9.70 -6.86
C PRO A 5 18.65 -9.98 -7.16
N LEU A 6 17.88 -10.09 -6.11
CA LEU A 6 16.44 -10.19 -6.26
C LEU A 6 15.90 -8.85 -6.73
N ALA A 7 14.83 -8.89 -7.48
CA ALA A 7 14.14 -7.67 -7.86
C ALA A 7 13.63 -6.97 -6.60
N PRO A 8 13.61 -5.63 -6.57
CA PRO A 8 13.04 -4.92 -5.43
C PRO A 8 11.58 -5.28 -5.21
N PRO A 9 11.13 -5.28 -3.96
CA PRO A 9 9.70 -5.51 -3.69
C PRO A 9 8.81 -4.51 -4.43
N VAL A 10 7.62 -4.96 -4.78
CA VAL A 10 6.65 -4.14 -5.50
C VAL A 10 5.58 -3.66 -4.54
N VAL A 11 5.35 -2.35 -4.53
CA VAL A 11 4.32 -1.71 -3.71
C VAL A 11 3.17 -1.28 -4.60
N LEU A 12 1.97 -1.73 -4.28
CA LEU A 12 0.76 -1.29 -4.97
C LEU A 12 0.22 -0.06 -4.25
N ILE A 13 0.18 1.07 -4.93
CA ILE A 13 -0.27 2.34 -4.38
C ILE A 13 -1.66 2.63 -4.90
N VAL A 14 -2.63 2.78 -3.99
CA VAL A 14 -4.02 3.03 -4.34
C VAL A 14 -4.43 4.39 -3.78
N GLU A 15 -4.68 5.33 -4.66
CA GLU A 15 -5.00 6.70 -4.31
C GLU A 15 -5.74 7.34 -5.48
N ASP A 16 -6.92 7.88 -5.24
CA ASP A 16 -7.74 8.44 -6.31
C ASP A 16 -7.34 9.87 -6.68
N GLU A 17 -6.65 10.59 -5.80
CA GLU A 17 -6.22 11.95 -6.09
C GLU A 17 -4.83 11.91 -6.71
N MET A 18 -4.72 12.44 -7.93
CA MET A 18 -3.51 12.30 -8.75
C MET A 18 -2.26 12.83 -8.07
N LEU A 19 -2.32 14.00 -7.46
CA LEU A 19 -1.14 14.63 -6.87
C LEU A 19 -0.64 13.82 -5.69
N LEU A 20 -1.54 13.35 -4.83
CA LEU A 20 -1.17 12.51 -3.70
C LEU A 20 -0.60 11.18 -4.16
N ARG A 21 -1.16 10.62 -5.25
CA ARG A 21 -0.65 9.37 -5.79
C ARG A 21 0.77 9.55 -6.32
N MET A 22 1.04 10.65 -7.02
CA MET A 22 2.37 10.95 -7.53
C MET A 22 3.39 11.08 -6.40
N ARG A 23 3.01 11.74 -5.32
CA ARG A 23 3.89 11.87 -4.16
C ARG A 23 4.19 10.52 -3.51
N ALA A 24 3.18 9.65 -3.43
CA ALA A 24 3.39 8.32 -2.88
C ALA A 24 4.32 7.49 -3.76
N VAL A 25 4.14 7.57 -5.08
CA VAL A 25 5.03 6.89 -6.03
C VAL A 25 6.47 7.37 -5.85
N ASP A 26 6.68 8.68 -5.78
CA ASP A 26 8.02 9.24 -5.62
C ASP A 26 8.66 8.73 -4.32
N MET A 27 7.92 8.72 -3.23
CA MET A 27 8.42 8.25 -1.95
C MET A 27 8.83 6.78 -2.01
N VAL A 28 7.98 5.95 -2.61
CA VAL A 28 8.24 4.51 -2.74
C VAL A 28 9.46 4.25 -3.61
N GLU A 29 9.54 4.94 -4.74
CA GLU A 29 10.66 4.73 -5.67
C GLU A 29 11.96 5.31 -5.13
N ASP A 30 11.91 6.42 -4.42
CA ASP A 30 13.11 6.97 -3.76
C ASP A 30 13.66 6.01 -2.71
N ALA A 31 12.79 5.21 -2.10
CA ALA A 31 13.23 4.21 -1.13
C ALA A 31 13.82 2.96 -1.80
N GLY A 32 13.75 2.88 -3.14
CA GLY A 32 14.31 1.77 -3.89
C GLY A 32 13.33 0.69 -4.28
N TYR A 33 12.05 0.84 -3.96
CA TYR A 33 11.03 -0.15 -4.31
C TYR A 33 10.45 0.12 -5.69
N ASN A 34 9.91 -0.90 -6.31
CA ASN A 34 9.09 -0.74 -7.52
C ASN A 34 7.67 -0.36 -7.11
N SER A 35 6.99 0.40 -7.96
CA SER A 35 5.63 0.82 -7.67
C SER A 35 4.69 0.45 -8.81
N VAL A 36 3.43 0.17 -8.45
CA VAL A 36 2.32 -0.01 -9.37
C VAL A 36 1.19 0.85 -8.83
N GLU A 37 0.48 1.56 -9.68
CA GLU A 37 -0.54 2.52 -9.28
C GLU A 37 -1.93 2.03 -9.59
N ALA A 38 -2.88 2.34 -8.72
CA ALA A 38 -4.30 2.15 -8.96
C ALA A 38 -5.06 3.38 -8.48
N VAL A 39 -6.13 3.74 -9.19
CA VAL A 39 -6.91 4.93 -8.84
C VAL A 39 -8.07 4.61 -7.91
N ASP A 40 -8.44 3.34 -7.80
CA ASP A 40 -9.53 2.91 -6.93
C ASP A 40 -9.37 1.43 -6.57
N ALA A 41 -10.28 0.94 -5.74
CA ALA A 41 -10.21 -0.44 -5.28
C ALA A 41 -10.44 -1.46 -6.40
N ASP A 42 -11.32 -1.14 -7.36
CA ASP A 42 -11.58 -2.06 -8.48
C ASP A 42 -10.32 -2.27 -9.32
N GLU A 43 -9.62 -1.20 -9.63
CA GLU A 43 -8.36 -1.31 -10.37
C GLU A 43 -7.32 -2.06 -9.56
N ALA A 44 -7.26 -1.81 -8.25
CA ALA A 44 -6.31 -2.50 -7.37
C ALA A 44 -6.56 -4.01 -7.37
N VAL A 45 -7.81 -4.42 -7.24
CA VAL A 45 -8.17 -5.84 -7.25
C VAL A 45 -7.80 -6.48 -8.59
N ALA A 46 -8.06 -5.80 -9.71
CA ALA A 46 -7.69 -6.30 -11.02
C ALA A 46 -6.18 -6.52 -11.13
N ILE A 47 -5.40 -5.59 -10.62
CA ILE A 47 -3.94 -5.72 -10.60
C ILE A 47 -3.52 -6.92 -9.76
N LEU A 48 -4.10 -7.06 -8.57
CA LEU A 48 -3.77 -8.16 -7.66
C LEU A 48 -4.13 -9.52 -8.25
N GLU A 49 -5.22 -9.57 -9.02
CA GLU A 49 -5.63 -10.82 -9.67
C GLU A 49 -4.71 -11.21 -10.83
N SER A 50 -4.01 -10.24 -11.42
CA SER A 50 -3.16 -10.47 -12.57
C SER A 50 -1.67 -10.59 -12.21
N ARG A 51 -1.29 -10.24 -10.99
CA ARG A 51 0.12 -10.23 -10.58
C ARG A 51 0.30 -10.98 -9.27
N SER A 52 1.41 -11.69 -9.15
CA SER A 52 1.75 -12.41 -7.92
C SER A 52 2.94 -11.80 -7.19
N ASP A 53 3.44 -10.65 -7.65
CA ASP A 53 4.66 -10.05 -7.12
C ASP A 53 4.43 -8.83 -6.23
N ILE A 54 3.20 -8.54 -5.87
CA ILE A 54 2.91 -7.41 -4.97
C ILE A 54 3.27 -7.80 -3.55
N ALA A 55 4.15 -7.03 -2.92
CA ALA A 55 4.60 -7.29 -1.56
C ALA A 55 3.84 -6.47 -0.52
N LEU A 56 3.38 -5.28 -0.90
CA LEU A 56 2.73 -4.36 0.02
C LEU A 56 1.63 -3.58 -0.67
N LEU A 57 0.50 -3.45 0.01
CA LEU A 57 -0.59 -2.56 -0.38
C LEU A 57 -0.48 -1.28 0.43
N PHE A 58 -0.38 -0.16 -0.25
CA PHE A 58 -0.37 1.17 0.36
C PHE A 58 -1.60 1.90 -0.15
N THR A 59 -2.60 2.09 0.70
CA THR A 59 -3.88 2.61 0.24
C THR A 59 -4.43 3.72 1.13
N ASP A 60 -4.99 4.75 0.49
CA ASP A 60 -5.82 5.71 1.18
C ASP A 60 -7.15 5.04 1.54
N ILE A 61 -7.71 5.40 2.69
CA ILE A 61 -9.00 4.87 3.12
C ILE A 61 -10.15 5.58 2.40
N GLN A 62 -10.10 6.92 2.35
CA GLN A 62 -11.17 7.68 1.70
C GLN A 62 -11.00 7.66 0.19
N MET A 63 -11.75 6.83 -0.49
CA MET A 63 -11.75 6.76 -1.95
C MET A 63 -13.17 6.53 -2.44
N GLN A 64 -13.45 6.99 -3.64
CA GLN A 64 -14.71 6.74 -4.29
C GLN A 64 -14.66 5.37 -4.99
N GLY A 65 -15.82 4.86 -5.38
CA GLY A 65 -15.92 3.60 -6.11
C GLY A 65 -16.72 2.56 -5.35
N SER A 66 -16.60 1.30 -5.76
CA SER A 66 -17.39 0.21 -5.19
C SER A 66 -17.00 -0.12 -3.76
N MET A 67 -15.77 0.19 -3.34
CA MET A 67 -15.37 0.05 -1.95
C MET A 67 -14.27 1.05 -1.65
N ASP A 68 -14.13 1.42 -0.38
CA ASP A 68 -13.05 2.31 0.03
C ASP A 68 -11.78 1.52 0.35
N GLY A 69 -10.75 2.22 0.80
CA GLY A 69 -9.48 1.58 1.10
C GLY A 69 -9.53 0.62 2.26
N LEU A 70 -10.42 0.85 3.22
CA LEU A 70 -10.58 -0.07 4.34
C LEU A 70 -11.19 -1.39 3.86
N GLY A 71 -12.22 -1.31 3.03
CA GLY A 71 -12.80 -2.51 2.42
C GLY A 71 -11.79 -3.26 1.57
N LEU A 72 -10.99 -2.52 0.81
CA LEU A 72 -9.92 -3.11 0.01
C LEU A 72 -8.91 -3.84 0.90
N ALA A 73 -8.50 -3.23 2.01
CA ALA A 73 -7.55 -3.84 2.93
C ALA A 73 -8.06 -5.16 3.50
N HIS A 74 -9.33 -5.21 3.89
CA HIS A 74 -9.93 -6.47 4.38
C HIS A 74 -9.99 -7.52 3.29
N THR A 75 -10.31 -7.14 2.06
CA THR A 75 -10.33 -8.05 0.92
C THR A 75 -8.94 -8.63 0.66
N VAL A 76 -7.91 -7.78 0.67
CA VAL A 76 -6.53 -8.20 0.44
C VAL A 76 -6.05 -9.14 1.55
N HIS A 77 -6.36 -8.80 2.80
CA HIS A 77 -5.99 -9.65 3.93
C HIS A 77 -6.59 -11.06 3.81
N LYS A 78 -7.81 -11.14 3.30
CA LYS A 78 -8.50 -12.41 3.13
C LYS A 78 -8.00 -13.20 1.93
N ARG A 79 -7.80 -12.55 0.79
CA ARG A 79 -7.49 -13.22 -0.47
C ARG A 79 -6.00 -13.41 -0.71
N TRP A 80 -5.18 -12.50 -0.24
CA TRP A 80 -3.73 -12.51 -0.46
C TRP A 80 -3.00 -12.27 0.86
N PRO A 81 -3.13 -13.18 1.84
CA PRO A 81 -2.60 -12.94 3.19
C PRO A 81 -1.11 -12.59 3.30
N PRO A 82 -0.23 -13.04 2.41
CA PRO A 82 1.18 -12.62 2.50
C PRO A 82 1.43 -11.15 2.25
N ILE A 83 0.50 -10.44 1.58
CA ILE A 83 0.70 -9.02 1.27
C ILE A 83 0.57 -8.19 2.54
N LYS A 84 1.57 -7.35 2.81
CA LYS A 84 1.52 -6.42 3.92
C LYS A 84 0.66 -5.22 3.56
N ILE A 85 0.10 -4.55 4.56
CA ILE A 85 -0.89 -3.48 4.33
C ILE A 85 -0.55 -2.26 5.15
N ILE A 86 -0.51 -1.10 4.49
CA ILE A 86 -0.44 0.21 5.13
C ILE A 86 -1.67 0.99 4.70
N LEU A 87 -2.41 1.51 5.67
CA LEU A 87 -3.60 2.32 5.47
C LEU A 87 -3.33 3.75 5.89
N VAL A 88 -3.74 4.71 5.09
CA VAL A 88 -3.57 6.12 5.42
C VAL A 88 -4.89 6.87 5.34
N SER A 89 -5.07 7.85 6.21
CA SER A 89 -6.29 8.65 6.24
C SER A 89 -6.01 10.04 6.78
N GLY A 90 -6.66 11.03 6.19
CA GLY A 90 -6.62 12.40 6.70
C GLY A 90 -7.78 12.71 7.64
N GLN A 91 -8.78 11.86 7.70
CA GLN A 91 -10.01 12.14 8.43
C GLN A 91 -10.31 11.19 9.56
N LEU A 92 -9.96 9.90 9.39
CA LEU A 92 -10.29 8.89 10.40
C LEU A 92 -9.13 8.69 11.35
N LYS A 93 -9.46 8.32 12.58
CA LYS A 93 -8.48 7.93 13.58
C LYS A 93 -8.47 6.42 13.70
N ARG A 94 -7.31 5.85 14.01
CA ARG A 94 -7.16 4.42 14.19
C ARG A 94 -8.18 3.83 15.17
N SER A 95 -8.49 4.59 16.21
CA SER A 95 -9.42 4.13 17.25
C SER A 95 -10.87 4.04 16.77
N ASN A 96 -11.20 4.64 15.64
CA ASN A 96 -12.56 4.67 15.13
C ASN A 96 -12.80 3.66 14.01
N ILE A 97 -11.81 2.84 13.67
CA ILE A 97 -11.92 1.89 12.57
C ILE A 97 -11.30 0.57 12.98
N GLU A 98 -11.77 -0.48 12.31
CA GLU A 98 -11.24 -1.82 12.50
C GLU A 98 -10.43 -2.19 11.27
N ILE A 99 -9.12 -2.36 11.44
CA ILE A 99 -8.23 -2.70 10.33
C ILE A 99 -7.84 -4.18 10.41
N PRO A 100 -7.45 -4.79 9.30
CA PRO A 100 -7.01 -6.19 9.32
C PRO A 100 -5.83 -6.40 10.27
N ALA A 101 -5.72 -7.60 10.81
CA ALA A 101 -4.62 -7.95 11.70
C ALA A 101 -3.29 -7.70 11.02
N CYS A 102 -2.33 -7.18 11.77
CA CYS A 102 -0.97 -6.89 11.29
C CYS A 102 -0.89 -5.78 10.25
N SER A 103 -1.98 -5.06 9.98
CA SER A 103 -1.93 -3.85 9.15
C SER A 103 -1.38 -2.69 9.95
N ARG A 104 -0.89 -1.67 9.25
CA ARG A 104 -0.42 -0.43 9.87
C ARG A 104 -1.29 0.72 9.40
N PHE A 105 -1.53 1.68 10.30
CA PHE A 105 -2.36 2.84 10.01
C PHE A 105 -1.58 4.12 10.28
N PHE A 106 -1.65 5.08 9.35
CA PHE A 106 -1.01 6.36 9.50
C PHE A 106 -1.97 7.48 9.14
N GLY A 107 -1.94 8.57 9.93
CA GLY A 107 -2.68 9.77 9.60
C GLY A 107 -1.91 10.64 8.62
N LYS A 108 -2.63 11.41 7.81
CA LYS A 108 -2.01 12.42 6.95
C LYS A 108 -1.82 13.70 7.75
N PRO A 109 -0.81 14.49 7.43
CA PRO A 109 0.16 14.34 6.36
C PRO A 109 1.20 13.28 6.72
N LEU A 110 1.69 12.58 5.69
CA LEU A 110 2.67 11.52 5.89
C LEU A 110 4.07 12.10 6.05
N GLU A 111 4.83 11.49 6.94
CA GLU A 111 6.24 11.82 7.11
C GLU A 111 7.04 10.80 6.29
N PRO A 112 7.71 11.21 5.19
CA PRO A 112 8.37 10.24 4.30
C PRO A 112 9.36 9.33 4.98
N LYS A 113 10.17 9.86 5.90
CA LYS A 113 11.16 9.02 6.59
C LYS A 113 10.49 7.94 7.43
N GLU A 114 9.40 8.29 8.09
CA GLU A 114 8.64 7.36 8.91
C GLU A 114 8.00 6.27 8.05
N MET A 115 7.43 6.67 6.91
CA MET A 115 6.80 5.73 6.01
C MET A 115 7.80 4.77 5.39
N ILE A 116 8.96 5.27 4.99
CA ILE A 116 10.00 4.43 4.43
C ILE A 116 10.51 3.43 5.46
N ALA A 117 10.70 3.88 6.70
CA ALA A 117 11.12 2.99 7.78
C ALA A 117 10.09 1.89 8.00
N GLU A 118 8.80 2.24 7.96
CA GLU A 118 7.74 1.26 8.13
C GLU A 118 7.70 0.24 7.00
N MET A 119 7.88 0.69 5.76
CA MET A 119 7.95 -0.22 4.62
C MET A 119 9.11 -1.18 4.75
N ARG A 120 10.28 -0.69 5.17
CA ARG A 120 11.44 -1.55 5.36
C ARG A 120 11.22 -2.58 6.46
N ASP A 121 10.51 -2.18 7.51
CA ASP A 121 10.18 -3.11 8.59
C ASP A 121 9.25 -4.22 8.08
N LEU A 122 8.29 -3.88 7.22
CA LEU A 122 7.30 -4.83 6.73
C LEU A 122 7.82 -5.73 5.62
N ILE A 123 8.56 -5.20 4.67
CA ILE A 123 8.92 -5.93 3.44
C ILE A 123 10.42 -5.94 3.16
N GLY A 124 11.23 -5.42 4.05
CA GLY A 124 12.67 -5.42 3.88
C GLY A 124 13.16 -4.29 2.99
N HIS A 125 14.47 -4.21 2.87
CA HIS A 125 15.09 -3.19 2.03
C HIS A 125 14.97 -3.56 0.56
N ALA A 126 14.94 -2.55 -0.25
CA ALA A 126 14.91 -2.73 -1.70
C ALA A 126 16.27 -3.18 -2.23
#